data_e3e2e166dc14d0eeee0d4312f3970b06
#
_entry.id   e3e2e166dc14d0eeee0d4312f3970b06
#
_cell.length_a   1.000
_cell.length_b   1.000
_cell.length_c   1.000
_cell.angle_alpha   90.00
_cell.angle_beta   90.00
_cell.angle_gamma   90.00
#
_symmetry.space_group_name_H-M   'P 1'
#
loop_
_entity.id
_entity.type
_entity.pdbx_description
1 polymer ?
#
loop_
_entity_poly.entity_id
_entity_poly.type
_entity_poly.pdbx_seq_one_letter_code
_entity_poly.pdbx_strand_id
1 'polypeptide(L)'
;HWDMEGSAFIRRKINGIQIMLDESIHEPVDAARACRLQAADILNIKLMKCGGLYPAAKINAIAEANGVTCMVGCMLETKLAITAGLSLVAAKKNVTEADCDSFLYYSANPVEGGFVRDKDTFTLLDEPGFGVTLNL
;
A
#
# COMPACT_ATOMS: atom_id res chain seq x y z
N HIS A 1 -1.44 0.24 18.15
CA HIS A 1 -0.95 0.70 16.84
C HIS A 1 -0.72 2.22 16.80
N TRP A 2 -1.33 2.99 17.70
CA TRP A 2 -1.11 4.45 17.74
C TRP A 2 0.14 4.89 18.51
N ASP A 3 0.87 3.96 19.14
CA ASP A 3 2.13 4.23 19.86
C ASP A 3 3.33 4.24 18.87
N MET A 4 3.42 5.31 18.11
CA MET A 4 4.54 5.50 17.19
C MET A 4 5.87 5.78 17.94
N GLU A 5 5.80 6.34 19.13
CA GLU A 5 6.97 6.55 20.00
C GLU A 5 7.56 5.21 20.45
N GLY A 6 6.70 4.24 20.83
CA GLY A 6 7.11 2.87 21.13
C GLY A 6 7.72 2.18 19.92
N SER A 7 7.13 2.34 18.73
CA SER A 7 7.68 1.82 17.48
C SER A 7 9.07 2.42 17.19
N ALA A 8 9.23 3.72 17.36
CA ALA A 8 10.52 4.40 17.21
C ALA A 8 11.56 3.91 18.23
N PHE A 9 11.13 3.62 19.46
CA PHE A 9 12.02 3.04 20.48
C PHE A 9 12.48 1.64 20.07
N ILE A 10 11.56 0.78 19.63
CA ILE A 10 11.86 -0.58 19.18
C ILE A 10 12.81 -0.52 17.98
N ARG A 11 12.51 0.29 16.97
CA ARG A 11 13.33 0.45 15.77
C ARG A 11 14.80 0.79 16.10
N ARG A 12 15.03 1.66 17.07
CA ARG A 12 16.40 2.03 17.53
C ARG A 12 17.13 0.91 18.28
N LYS A 13 16.42 -0.09 18.78
CA LYS A 13 16.97 -1.21 19.57
C LYS A 13 17.18 -2.49 18.77
N ILE A 14 16.48 -2.65 17.69
CA ILE A 14 16.57 -3.83 16.84
C ILE A 14 17.54 -3.56 15.69
N ASN A 15 18.47 -4.49 15.46
CA ASN A 15 19.39 -4.45 14.34
C ASN A 15 19.02 -5.53 13.31
N GLY A 16 19.10 -5.20 12.03
CA GLY A 16 18.93 -6.15 10.93
C GLY A 16 17.50 -6.57 10.65
N ILE A 17 16.49 -5.93 11.30
CA ILE A 17 15.07 -6.14 11.03
C ILE A 17 14.44 -4.78 10.77
N GLN A 18 13.72 -4.68 9.64
CA GLN A 18 12.95 -3.47 9.32
C GLN A 18 11.63 -3.43 10.09
N ILE A 19 11.25 -2.23 10.50
CA ILE A 19 9.95 -1.98 11.15
C ILE A 19 9.01 -1.35 10.13
N MET A 20 7.87 -2.01 9.93
CA MET A 20 6.79 -1.50 9.09
C MET A 20 5.62 -1.03 9.94
N LEU A 21 5.10 0.16 9.67
CA LEU A 21 3.85 0.65 10.24
C LEU A 21 2.70 0.40 9.26
N ASP A 22 1.69 -0.30 9.74
CA ASP A 22 0.48 -0.63 9.00
C ASP A 22 -0.73 0.15 9.53
N GLU A 23 -1.34 -0.33 10.62
CA GLU A 23 -2.58 0.24 11.17
C GLU A 23 -2.39 1.62 11.85
N SER A 24 -1.18 2.14 11.84
CA SER A 24 -0.88 3.50 12.30
C SER A 24 -0.90 4.53 11.16
N ILE A 25 -1.03 4.09 9.90
CA ILE A 25 -0.94 4.95 8.72
C ILE A 25 -2.29 4.99 8.01
N HIS A 26 -3.06 6.05 8.26
CA HIS A 26 -4.34 6.33 7.61
C HIS A 26 -4.27 7.56 6.72
N GLU A 27 -3.64 8.62 7.19
CA GLU A 27 -3.63 9.90 6.52
C GLU A 27 -2.19 10.39 6.24
N PRO A 28 -1.99 11.34 5.33
CA PRO A 28 -0.66 11.94 5.10
C PRO A 28 -0.02 12.52 6.36
N VAL A 29 -0.82 13.01 7.32
CA VAL A 29 -0.30 13.51 8.61
C VAL A 29 0.31 12.40 9.46
N ASP A 30 -0.21 11.17 9.39
CA ASP A 30 0.36 10.02 10.09
C ASP A 30 1.72 9.66 9.51
N ALA A 31 1.86 9.66 8.18
CA ALA A 31 3.14 9.45 7.51
C ALA A 31 4.17 10.51 7.93
N ALA A 32 3.77 11.79 7.96
CA ALA A 32 4.64 12.87 8.41
C ALA A 32 5.07 12.69 9.89
N ARG A 33 4.14 12.26 10.75
CA ARG A 33 4.44 11.94 12.15
C ARG A 33 5.39 10.77 12.28
N ALA A 34 5.14 9.67 11.57
CA ALA A 34 5.99 8.47 11.57
C ALA A 34 7.42 8.80 11.13
N CYS A 35 7.57 9.56 10.05
CA CYS A 35 8.87 10.01 9.55
C CYS A 35 9.61 10.91 10.57
N ARG A 36 8.92 11.91 11.13
CA ARG A 36 9.51 12.82 12.14
C ARG A 36 10.00 12.06 13.37
N LEU A 37 9.29 11.05 13.83
CA LEU A 37 9.64 10.21 14.97
C LEU A 37 10.67 9.13 14.60
N GLN A 38 10.97 8.95 13.34
CA GLN A 38 11.76 7.81 12.82
C GLN A 38 11.21 6.47 13.30
N ALA A 39 9.88 6.31 13.22
CA ALA A 39 9.15 5.20 13.81
C ALA A 39 9.14 3.95 12.91
N ALA A 40 9.48 4.07 11.63
CA ALA A 40 9.42 2.99 10.66
C ALA A 40 10.53 3.08 9.60
N ASP A 41 10.79 1.95 8.97
CA ASP A 41 11.56 1.80 7.74
C ASP A 41 10.64 1.72 6.52
N ILE A 42 9.43 1.20 6.72
CA ILE A 42 8.42 0.99 5.68
C ILE A 42 7.06 1.49 6.17
N LEU A 43 6.28 2.14 5.30
CA LEU A 43 4.88 2.48 5.53
C LEU A 43 3.98 1.61 4.66
N ASN A 44 3.03 0.88 5.28
CA ASN A 44 2.05 0.09 4.54
C ASN A 44 0.83 0.94 4.17
N ILE A 45 0.71 1.24 2.89
CA ILE A 45 -0.41 1.98 2.30
C ILE A 45 -1.51 0.99 1.93
N LYS A 46 -2.71 1.19 2.46
CA LYS A 46 -3.92 0.47 2.02
C LYS A 46 -4.93 1.50 1.55
N LEU A 47 -5.40 1.39 0.31
CA LEU A 47 -6.28 2.40 -0.29
C LEU A 47 -7.57 2.60 0.51
N MET A 48 -8.09 1.51 1.08
CA MET A 48 -9.29 1.54 1.91
C MET A 48 -9.07 2.27 3.25
N LYS A 49 -7.85 2.25 3.82
CA LYS A 49 -7.52 3.02 5.01
C LYS A 49 -7.37 4.51 4.71
N CYS A 50 -6.62 4.83 3.66
CA CYS A 50 -6.24 6.22 3.38
C CYS A 50 -7.23 7.00 2.52
N GLY A 51 -8.29 6.35 2.02
CA GLY A 51 -9.33 7.01 1.23
C GLY A 51 -9.03 7.11 -0.27
N GLY A 52 -8.16 6.24 -0.81
CA GLY A 52 -7.92 6.09 -2.25
C GLY A 52 -6.55 6.57 -2.72
N LEU A 53 -6.40 6.68 -4.05
CA LEU A 53 -5.10 6.93 -4.69
C LEU A 53 -4.49 8.29 -4.36
N TYR A 54 -5.31 9.34 -4.25
CA TYR A 54 -4.78 10.69 -4.03
C TYR A 54 -4.09 10.83 -2.66
N PRO A 55 -4.71 10.47 -1.52
CA PRO A 55 -4.01 10.47 -0.25
C PRO A 55 -2.87 9.42 -0.20
N ALA A 56 -3.01 8.27 -0.85
CA ALA A 56 -1.94 7.27 -0.98
C ALA A 56 -0.68 7.85 -1.64
N ALA A 57 -0.86 8.59 -2.74
CA ALA A 57 0.26 9.26 -3.41
C ALA A 57 0.93 10.32 -2.52
N LYS A 58 0.18 11.03 -1.67
CA LYS A 58 0.74 11.97 -0.70
C LYS A 58 1.53 11.27 0.39
N ILE A 59 1.01 10.15 0.93
CA ILE A 59 1.72 9.33 1.92
C ILE A 59 3.06 8.87 1.33
N ASN A 60 3.05 8.33 0.11
CA ASN A 60 4.25 7.92 -0.59
C ASN A 60 5.26 9.07 -0.77
N ALA A 61 4.80 10.25 -1.20
CA ALA A 61 5.68 11.39 -1.41
C ALA A 61 6.34 11.88 -0.11
N ILE A 62 5.60 11.85 1.01
CA ILE A 62 6.15 12.17 2.34
C ILE A 62 7.19 11.14 2.76
N ALA A 63 6.89 9.84 2.61
CA ALA A 63 7.82 8.76 2.94
C ALA A 63 9.10 8.87 2.09
N GLU A 64 8.97 9.01 0.78
CA GLU A 64 10.09 9.15 -0.17
C GLU A 64 11.01 10.33 0.20
N ALA A 65 10.43 11.49 0.48
CA ALA A 65 11.18 12.69 0.90
C ALA A 65 11.96 12.49 2.21
N ASN A 66 11.58 11.51 3.03
CA ASN A 66 12.23 11.17 4.31
C ASN A 66 13.07 9.88 4.25
N GLY A 67 13.27 9.29 3.07
CA GLY A 67 14.05 8.06 2.90
C GLY A 67 13.38 6.81 3.49
N VAL A 68 12.06 6.84 3.65
CA VAL A 68 11.23 5.70 4.11
C VAL A 68 10.56 5.09 2.90
N THR A 69 10.65 3.77 2.73
CA THR A 69 9.99 3.09 1.63
C THR A 69 8.51 2.84 1.92
N CYS A 70 7.75 2.49 0.90
CA CYS A 70 6.35 2.12 1.04
C CYS A 70 6.11 0.70 0.53
N MET A 71 5.13 0.05 1.13
CA MET A 71 4.45 -1.12 0.62
C MET A 71 3.01 -0.74 0.30
N VAL A 72 2.40 -1.37 -0.69
CA VAL A 72 0.95 -1.34 -0.87
C VAL A 72 0.38 -2.67 -0.40
N GLY A 73 -0.38 -2.61 0.69
CA GLY A 73 -1.18 -3.74 1.16
C GLY A 73 -2.65 -3.59 0.77
N CYS A 74 -3.46 -4.52 1.23
CA CYS A 74 -4.91 -4.48 1.03
C CYS A 74 -5.67 -4.80 2.33
N MET A 75 -6.92 -4.35 2.37
CA MET A 75 -7.94 -4.88 3.25
C MET A 75 -8.63 -6.03 2.49
N LEU A 76 -9.83 -6.43 2.89
CA LEU A 76 -10.63 -7.37 2.10
C LEU A 76 -11.25 -6.60 0.92
N GLU A 77 -10.56 -6.57 -0.21
CA GLU A 77 -10.84 -5.71 -1.35
C GLU A 77 -11.13 -6.50 -2.63
N THR A 78 -12.03 -5.96 -3.46
CA THR A 78 -12.32 -6.55 -4.78
C THR A 78 -11.18 -6.31 -5.76
N LYS A 79 -11.20 -7.02 -6.88
CA LYS A 79 -10.21 -6.88 -7.96
C LYS A 79 -10.07 -5.42 -8.46
N LEU A 80 -11.14 -4.60 -8.39
CA LEU A 80 -11.07 -3.18 -8.76
C LEU A 80 -10.09 -2.41 -7.86
N ALA A 81 -10.25 -2.52 -6.54
CA ALA A 81 -9.38 -1.81 -5.60
C ALA A 81 -7.95 -2.36 -5.63
N ILE A 82 -7.79 -3.66 -5.78
CA ILE A 82 -6.47 -4.28 -5.98
C ILE A 82 -5.79 -3.74 -7.24
N THR A 83 -6.52 -3.61 -8.38
CA THR A 83 -5.96 -3.02 -9.60
C THR A 83 -5.49 -1.58 -9.37
N ALA A 84 -6.27 -0.78 -8.64
CA ALA A 84 -5.87 0.58 -8.28
C ALA A 84 -4.61 0.60 -7.40
N GLY A 85 -4.51 -0.31 -6.41
CA GLY A 85 -3.31 -0.48 -5.58
C GLY A 85 -2.08 -0.86 -6.41
N LEU A 86 -2.20 -1.85 -7.27
CA LEU A 86 -1.13 -2.28 -8.18
C LEU A 86 -0.71 -1.17 -9.16
N SER A 87 -1.65 -0.32 -9.58
CA SER A 87 -1.33 0.85 -10.42
C SER A 87 -0.47 1.86 -9.66
N LEU A 88 -0.70 2.04 -8.35
CA LEU A 88 0.15 2.87 -7.50
C LEU A 88 1.56 2.27 -7.38
N VAL A 89 1.66 0.95 -7.18
CA VAL A 89 2.96 0.22 -7.14
C VAL A 89 3.73 0.46 -8.42
N ALA A 90 3.10 0.23 -9.58
CA ALA A 90 3.74 0.42 -10.88
C ALA A 90 4.18 1.88 -11.16
N ALA A 91 3.43 2.86 -10.61
CA ALA A 91 3.68 4.28 -10.84
C ALA A 91 4.72 4.90 -9.89
N LYS A 92 5.07 4.26 -8.77
CA LYS A 92 5.89 4.86 -7.70
C LYS A 92 7.09 3.99 -7.34
N LYS A 93 8.29 4.44 -7.69
CA LYS A 93 9.55 3.71 -7.40
C LYS A 93 9.80 3.49 -5.91
N ASN A 94 9.28 4.36 -5.05
CA ASN A 94 9.43 4.25 -3.60
C ASN A 94 8.49 3.20 -2.98
N VAL A 95 7.52 2.68 -3.74
CA VAL A 95 6.72 1.52 -3.36
C VAL A 95 7.46 0.27 -3.83
N THR A 96 8.13 -0.40 -2.91
CA THR A 96 9.06 -1.49 -3.21
C THR A 96 8.43 -2.88 -3.06
N GLU A 97 7.27 -2.95 -2.41
CA GLU A 97 6.61 -4.21 -2.08
C GLU A 97 5.08 -4.09 -2.27
N ALA A 98 4.43 -5.22 -2.51
CA ALA A 98 2.98 -5.31 -2.61
C ALA A 98 2.47 -6.60 -1.95
N ASP A 99 1.37 -6.48 -1.20
CA ASP A 99 0.57 -7.57 -0.68
C ASP A 99 -0.89 -7.33 -1.08
N CYS A 100 -1.26 -7.82 -2.26
CA CYS A 100 -2.48 -7.51 -2.98
C CYS A 100 -3.28 -8.77 -3.34
N ASP A 101 -3.48 -9.69 -2.38
CA ASP A 101 -4.03 -11.01 -2.60
C ASP A 101 -5.49 -11.18 -2.18
N SER A 102 -6.09 -10.21 -1.49
CA SER A 102 -7.41 -10.36 -0.86
C SER A 102 -8.56 -10.65 -1.84
N PHE A 103 -8.42 -10.30 -3.11
CA PHE A 103 -9.40 -10.65 -4.14
C PHE A 103 -9.57 -12.17 -4.33
N LEU A 104 -8.62 -12.98 -3.86
CA LEU A 104 -8.68 -14.44 -3.89
C LEU A 104 -9.68 -15.03 -2.88
N TYR A 105 -10.07 -14.26 -1.85
CA TYR A 105 -11.02 -14.69 -0.84
C TYR A 105 -12.48 -14.57 -1.28
N TYR A 106 -12.75 -13.95 -2.42
CA TYR A 106 -14.11 -13.83 -2.95
C TYR A 106 -14.48 -15.06 -3.78
N SER A 107 -15.62 -15.65 -3.49
CA SER A 107 -16.18 -16.76 -4.27
C SER A 107 -16.65 -16.34 -5.68
N ALA A 108 -17.01 -15.07 -5.85
CA ALA A 108 -17.33 -14.44 -7.13
C ALA A 108 -16.76 -13.02 -7.13
N ASN A 109 -16.12 -12.64 -8.22
CA ASN A 109 -15.59 -11.30 -8.39
C ASN A 109 -16.38 -10.57 -9.49
N PRO A 110 -17.10 -9.49 -9.18
CA PRO A 110 -17.89 -8.75 -10.17
C PRO A 110 -17.02 -7.89 -11.12
N VAL A 111 -15.71 -8.05 -11.06
CA VAL A 111 -14.75 -7.23 -11.80
C VAL A 111 -13.90 -8.12 -12.70
N GLU A 112 -13.94 -7.85 -13.99
CA GLU A 112 -13.08 -8.47 -15.01
C GLU A 112 -11.98 -7.50 -15.45
N GLY A 113 -10.87 -8.01 -16.00
CA GLY A 113 -9.75 -7.20 -16.49
C GLY A 113 -8.81 -6.75 -15.37
N GLY A 114 -8.22 -5.57 -15.54
CA GLY A 114 -7.31 -4.91 -14.60
C GLY A 114 -5.90 -5.47 -14.63
N PHE A 115 -5.72 -6.72 -14.29
CA PHE A 115 -4.42 -7.40 -14.28
C PHE A 115 -4.55 -8.90 -14.57
N VAL A 116 -3.44 -9.48 -15.00
CA VAL A 116 -3.23 -10.94 -15.03
C VAL A 116 -2.27 -11.28 -13.89
N ARG A 117 -2.54 -12.39 -13.20
CA ARG A 117 -1.67 -12.92 -12.15
C ARG A 117 -1.09 -14.27 -12.59
N ASP A 118 0.23 -14.38 -12.52
CA ASP A 118 0.95 -15.65 -12.61
C ASP A 118 1.75 -15.84 -11.31
N LYS A 119 1.29 -16.74 -10.45
CA LYS A 119 1.85 -17.02 -9.10
C LYS A 119 1.90 -15.76 -8.23
N ASP A 120 3.08 -15.19 -8.05
CA ASP A 120 3.42 -14.00 -7.27
C ASP A 120 3.58 -12.74 -8.12
N THR A 121 3.45 -12.87 -9.42
CA THR A 121 3.63 -11.77 -10.37
C THR A 121 2.28 -11.25 -10.87
N PHE A 122 2.11 -9.93 -10.81
CA PHE A 122 0.96 -9.21 -11.35
C PHE A 122 1.39 -8.39 -12.56
N THR A 123 0.67 -8.53 -13.66
CA THR A 123 0.87 -7.73 -14.87
C THR A 123 -0.38 -6.91 -15.13
N LEU A 124 -0.27 -5.59 -15.04
CA LEU A 124 -1.38 -4.67 -15.39
C LEU A 124 -1.67 -4.76 -16.89
N LEU A 125 -2.96 -4.67 -17.24
CA LEU A 125 -3.37 -4.61 -18.63
C LEU A 125 -3.08 -3.22 -19.21
N ASP A 126 -2.68 -3.16 -20.49
CA ASP A 126 -2.49 -1.91 -21.23
C ASP A 126 -3.82 -1.46 -21.84
N GLU A 127 -4.74 -1.02 -20.98
CA GLU A 127 -6.09 -0.61 -21.31
C GLU A 127 -6.42 0.74 -20.66
N PRO A 128 -7.36 1.52 -21.20
CA PRO A 128 -7.75 2.80 -20.62
C PRO A 128 -8.24 2.70 -19.17
N GLY A 129 -7.86 3.67 -18.36
CA GLY A 129 -8.20 3.70 -16.93
C GLY A 129 -7.51 2.58 -16.16
N PHE A 130 -8.29 1.75 -15.45
CA PHE A 130 -7.77 0.56 -14.79
C PHE A 130 -7.91 -0.71 -15.64
N GLY A 131 -8.42 -0.60 -16.87
CA GLY A 131 -8.66 -1.75 -17.73
C GLY A 131 -9.65 -2.76 -17.14
N VAL A 132 -10.65 -2.28 -16.38
CA VAL A 132 -11.64 -3.13 -15.71
C VAL A 132 -13.05 -2.93 -16.27
N THR A 133 -13.84 -4.00 -16.25
CA THR A 133 -15.28 -4.00 -16.52
C THR A 133 -16.02 -4.49 -15.30
N LEU A 134 -17.12 -3.80 -14.93
CA LEU A 134 -17.99 -4.22 -13.83
C LEU A 134 -19.18 -5.02 -14.40
N ASN A 135 -19.35 -6.23 -13.89
CA ASN A 135 -20.49 -7.11 -14.18
C ASN A 135 -21.46 -7.05 -12.99
N LEU A 136 -22.42 -6.12 -13.05
CA LEU A 136 -23.42 -5.87 -12.01
C LEU A 136 -24.73 -6.61 -12.33
#